data_6ea3aae7b7badd60007b75f1108389ab
#
_entry.id   6ea3aae7b7badd60007b75f1108389ab
#
_cell.length_a   1.000
_cell.length_b   1.000
_cell.length_c   1.000
_cell.angle_alpha   90.00
_cell.angle_beta   90.00
_cell.angle_gamma   90.00
#
_symmetry.space_group_name_H-M   'P 1'
#
loop_
_entity.id
_entity.type
_entity.pdbx_description
1 polymer ?
#
loop_
_entity_poly.entity_id
_entity_poly.type
_entity_poly.pdbx_seq_one_letter_code
_entity_poly.pdbx_strand_id
1 'polypeptide(L)'
;MLPTVPCVVPFALRWLRALLLVMAGGWFGSVAHAQFSLVPSPLGGAGTASEADNDLAYRRDAARHIYASYPMRIYKGRMPPLLYGVMIVDTEVDAQGQILDVRVRRPPAAPEVGPWVVAMIRKAGPFPAPAKLGKAVYTDIWLVHKSGNFQLDTLT
;
A
#
# COMPACT_ATOMS: atom_id res chain seq x y z
N MET A 1 32.99 -46.24 38.71
CA MET A 1 32.00 -46.73 39.65
C MET A 1 30.66 -46.30 39.26
N LEU A 2 29.89 -47.21 38.75
CA LEU A 2 28.46 -47.25 38.56
C LEU A 2 27.75 -47.19 39.96
N PRO A 3 26.43 -47.05 40.11
CA PRO A 3 25.37 -47.49 39.20
C PRO A 3 24.18 -46.46 39.03
N THR A 4 23.47 -46.58 37.98
CA THR A 4 22.16 -47.25 37.71
C THR A 4 21.03 -46.86 38.66
N VAL A 5 19.86 -46.55 38.21
CA VAL A 5 18.78 -47.14 37.43
C VAL A 5 17.41 -46.62 37.92
N PRO A 6 16.36 -47.01 37.36
CA PRO A 6 15.24 -46.21 36.88
C PRO A 6 13.95 -46.46 37.69
N CYS A 7 12.90 -45.77 37.39
CA CYS A 7 11.53 -46.24 37.68
C CYS A 7 10.54 -45.50 36.81
N VAL A 8 10.07 -46.12 35.82
CA VAL A 8 8.92 -47.06 35.73
C VAL A 8 7.59 -46.42 36.12
N VAL A 9 6.78 -46.34 35.10
CA VAL A 9 5.33 -46.07 35.06
C VAL A 9 4.57 -47.19 35.76
N PRO A 10 3.41 -46.98 36.27
CA PRO A 10 2.23 -47.71 35.81
C PRO A 10 1.01 -46.77 35.63
N PHE A 11 0.36 -46.81 34.50
CA PHE A 11 -0.72 -47.69 34.07
C PHE A 11 -1.71 -48.08 35.17
N ALA A 12 -2.90 -47.66 35.05
CA ALA A 12 -4.17 -48.35 35.27
C ALA A 12 -5.29 -47.34 35.41
N LEU A 13 -6.15 -47.29 34.53
CA LEU A 13 -7.25 -48.18 34.18
C LEU A 13 -8.50 -47.93 35.04
N ARG A 14 -9.56 -47.71 34.36
CA ARG A 14 -10.90 -48.23 34.63
C ARG A 14 -11.98 -47.25 35.07
N TRP A 15 -12.91 -47.25 34.18
CA TRP A 15 -14.34 -47.63 34.23
C TRP A 15 -15.27 -46.54 34.80
N LEU A 16 -16.40 -46.30 34.40
CA LEU A 16 -17.45 -46.78 33.50
C LEU A 16 -18.69 -45.90 33.71
N ARG A 17 -19.45 -45.69 32.68
CA ARG A 17 -20.89 -45.58 32.65
C ARG A 17 -21.61 -44.43 33.38
N ALA A 18 -22.24 -43.59 32.62
CA ALA A 18 -23.73 -43.54 32.65
C ALA A 18 -24.28 -42.81 31.45
N LEU A 19 -25.05 -43.52 30.72
CA LEU A 19 -26.00 -43.09 29.71
C LEU A 19 -27.09 -42.24 30.40
N LEU A 20 -27.39 -41.04 29.83
CA LEU A 20 -28.76 -40.49 29.95
C LEU A 20 -29.03 -39.68 28.68
N LEU A 21 -29.86 -40.27 27.86
CA LEU A 21 -30.61 -39.64 26.79
C LEU A 21 -31.59 -38.66 27.37
N VAL A 22 -31.54 -37.42 26.95
CA VAL A 22 -32.67 -36.53 26.96
C VAL A 22 -32.78 -35.87 25.60
N MET A 23 -33.71 -36.33 24.85
CA MET A 23 -34.27 -35.69 23.66
C MET A 23 -35.06 -34.48 24.11
N ALA A 24 -34.67 -33.33 23.70
CA ALA A 24 -35.59 -32.20 23.55
C ALA A 24 -35.07 -31.28 22.48
N GLY A 25 -35.86 -31.17 21.46
CA GLY A 25 -35.63 -30.40 20.27
C GLY A 25 -35.58 -28.89 20.50
N GLY A 26 -35.14 -28.26 19.50
CA GLY A 26 -35.54 -26.87 19.35
C GLY A 26 -34.41 -25.93 18.93
N TRP A 27 -34.52 -25.51 17.71
CA TRP A 27 -34.11 -24.24 17.16
C TRP A 27 -32.64 -24.01 16.93
N PHE A 28 -32.23 -24.43 15.74
CA PHE A 28 -31.08 -23.83 15.06
C PHE A 28 -31.41 -22.39 14.70
N GLY A 29 -31.13 -21.50 15.62
CA GLY A 29 -30.95 -20.09 15.33
C GLY A 29 -29.59 -19.91 14.70
N SER A 30 -29.53 -19.83 13.36
CA SER A 30 -28.34 -19.36 12.66
C SER A 30 -28.09 -17.89 13.03
N VAL A 31 -27.31 -17.67 14.06
CA VAL A 31 -26.71 -16.37 14.28
C VAL A 31 -25.65 -16.20 13.18
N ALA A 32 -26.04 -15.51 12.12
CA ALA A 32 -25.07 -14.98 11.16
C ALA A 32 -24.14 -14.05 11.95
N HIS A 33 -22.97 -14.57 12.31
CA HIS A 33 -21.88 -13.73 12.78
C HIS A 33 -21.42 -12.94 11.56
N ALA A 34 -21.95 -11.73 11.42
CA ALA A 34 -21.30 -10.71 10.62
C ALA A 34 -19.95 -10.46 11.29
N GLN A 35 -18.93 -11.16 10.83
CA GLN A 35 -17.57 -10.84 11.15
C GLN A 35 -17.26 -9.51 10.47
N PHE A 36 -17.54 -8.44 11.17
CA PHE A 36 -17.02 -7.14 10.83
C PHE A 36 -15.50 -7.22 11.07
N SER A 37 -14.78 -7.68 10.06
CA SER A 37 -13.32 -7.60 10.05
C SER A 37 -12.97 -6.12 10.04
N LEU A 38 -12.71 -5.59 11.21
CA LEU A 38 -11.93 -4.37 11.37
C LEU A 38 -10.50 -4.70 10.94
N VAL A 39 -10.30 -4.78 9.63
CA VAL A 39 -8.96 -4.65 9.08
C VAL A 39 -8.61 -3.19 9.29
N PRO A 40 -7.65 -2.84 10.15
CA PRO A 40 -7.14 -1.49 10.16
C PRO A 40 -6.58 -1.23 8.76
N SER A 41 -7.24 -0.35 8.01
CA SER A 41 -6.64 0.18 6.80
C SER A 41 -5.32 0.81 7.22
N PRO A 42 -4.17 0.34 6.71
CA PRO A 42 -2.95 1.08 6.91
C PRO A 42 -3.20 2.47 6.33
N LEU A 43 -2.97 3.50 7.13
CA LEU A 43 -2.95 4.90 6.73
C LEU A 43 -1.79 5.11 5.74
N GLY A 44 -2.05 4.82 4.53
CA GLY A 44 -1.21 4.80 3.37
C GLY A 44 -1.95 3.87 2.42
N GLY A 45 -2.86 4.41 1.61
CA GLY A 45 -3.77 3.62 0.82
C GLY A 45 -3.00 2.56 0.04
N ALA A 46 -3.21 1.29 0.39
CA ALA A 46 -3.07 0.22 -0.58
C ALA A 46 -4.07 0.59 -1.68
N GLY A 47 -3.61 1.33 -2.66
CA GLY A 47 -4.44 1.83 -3.75
C GLY A 47 -5.08 0.63 -4.41
N THR A 48 -6.36 0.75 -4.71
CA THR A 48 -7.02 -0.16 -5.64
C THR A 48 -6.09 -0.40 -6.81
N ALA A 49 -5.89 -1.66 -7.21
CA ALA A 49 -5.02 -1.98 -8.33
C ALA A 49 -5.40 -1.14 -9.56
N SER A 50 -4.40 -0.69 -10.29
CA SER A 50 -4.62 0.09 -11.52
C SER A 50 -5.10 -0.84 -12.63
N GLU A 51 -6.18 -0.44 -13.30
CA GLU A 51 -6.72 -1.12 -14.49
C GLU A 51 -6.05 -0.64 -15.79
N ALA A 52 -5.02 0.17 -15.69
CA ALA A 52 -4.29 0.68 -16.84
C ALA A 52 -3.69 -0.45 -17.69
N ASP A 53 -3.83 -0.34 -18.99
CA ASP A 53 -3.33 -1.28 -20.00
C ASP A 53 -2.09 -0.77 -20.74
N ASN A 54 -1.63 0.43 -20.41
CA ASN A 54 -0.42 1.04 -20.94
C ASN A 54 0.18 2.05 -19.93
N ASP A 55 1.44 2.41 -20.12
CA ASP A 55 2.18 3.30 -19.21
C ASP A 55 1.57 4.71 -19.14
N LEU A 56 0.97 5.20 -20.21
CA LEU A 56 0.33 6.53 -20.23
C LEU A 56 -0.94 6.55 -19.36
N ALA A 57 -1.74 5.51 -19.41
CA ALA A 57 -2.91 5.35 -18.54
C ALA A 57 -2.46 5.17 -17.07
N TYR A 58 -1.44 4.34 -16.84
CA TYR A 58 -0.87 4.14 -15.52
C TYR A 58 -0.33 5.45 -14.90
N ARG A 59 0.32 6.30 -15.69
CA ARG A 59 0.79 7.62 -15.28
C ARG A 59 -0.31 8.45 -14.61
N ARG A 60 -1.55 8.41 -15.16
CA ARG A 60 -2.69 9.12 -14.58
C ARG A 60 -3.10 8.56 -13.22
N ASP A 61 -3.07 7.24 -13.07
CA ASP A 61 -3.41 6.59 -11.80
C ASP A 61 -2.34 6.87 -10.74
N ALA A 62 -1.07 6.84 -11.13
CA ALA A 62 0.05 7.21 -10.29
C ALA A 62 -0.04 8.69 -9.85
N ALA A 63 -0.37 9.61 -10.77
CA ALA A 63 -0.55 11.02 -10.44
C ALA A 63 -1.71 11.27 -9.46
N ARG A 64 -2.85 10.57 -9.64
CA ARG A 64 -3.96 10.61 -8.68
C ARG A 64 -3.56 10.08 -7.31
N HIS A 65 -2.75 9.03 -7.28
CA HIS A 65 -2.24 8.47 -6.03
C HIS A 65 -1.35 9.47 -5.28
N ILE A 66 -0.44 10.16 -5.99
CA ILE A 66 0.36 11.25 -5.41
C ILE A 66 -0.55 12.36 -4.85
N TYR A 67 -1.58 12.77 -5.60
CA TYR A 67 -2.51 13.80 -5.13
C TYR A 67 -3.28 13.37 -3.88
N ALA A 68 -3.71 12.11 -3.82
CA ALA A 68 -4.37 11.53 -2.65
C ALA A 68 -3.43 11.44 -1.43
N SER A 69 -2.14 11.18 -1.66
CA SER A 69 -1.12 11.12 -0.60
C SER A 69 -0.77 12.50 -0.03
N TYR A 70 -0.93 13.57 -0.81
CA TYR A 70 -0.53 14.93 -0.43
C TYR A 70 -1.60 16.00 -0.68
N PRO A 71 -2.85 15.84 -0.23
CA PRO A 71 -3.96 16.75 -0.59
C PRO A 71 -3.72 18.20 -0.16
N MET A 72 -2.95 18.41 0.91
CA MET A 72 -2.63 19.74 1.44
C MET A 72 -1.48 20.43 0.71
N ARG A 73 -0.78 19.72 -0.18
CA ARG A 73 0.36 20.24 -0.93
C ARG A 73 0.05 20.47 -2.42
N ILE A 74 -1.18 20.21 -2.83
CA ILE A 74 -1.59 20.48 -4.20
C ILE A 74 -1.80 21.99 -4.36
N TYR A 75 -1.11 22.58 -5.34
CA TYR A 75 -1.33 23.97 -5.68
C TYR A 75 -2.72 24.14 -6.30
N LYS A 76 -3.54 25.02 -5.75
CA LYS A 76 -4.90 25.26 -6.23
C LYS A 76 -4.92 26.36 -7.28
N GLY A 77 -5.56 26.06 -8.40
CA GLY A 77 -5.69 27.01 -9.52
C GLY A 77 -4.50 26.96 -10.48
N ARG A 78 -4.44 27.97 -11.35
CA ARG A 78 -3.41 28.04 -12.38
C ARG A 78 -2.04 28.38 -11.78
N MET A 79 -1.03 27.60 -12.11
CA MET A 79 0.35 27.88 -11.72
C MET A 79 0.83 29.21 -12.30
N PRO A 80 1.62 30.00 -11.54
CA PRO A 80 2.22 31.22 -12.07
C PRO A 80 3.29 30.89 -13.14
N PRO A 81 3.60 31.84 -14.03
CA PRO A 81 4.57 31.59 -15.10
C PRO A 81 6.00 31.36 -14.62
N LEU A 82 6.35 31.88 -13.44
CA LEU A 82 7.64 31.67 -12.81
C LEU A 82 7.54 30.62 -11.72
N LEU A 83 7.93 29.40 -12.03
CA LEU A 83 7.96 28.27 -11.10
C LEU A 83 9.31 28.24 -10.34
N TYR A 84 9.23 27.85 -9.09
CA TYR A 84 10.43 27.62 -8.26
C TYR A 84 11.24 26.42 -8.73
N GLY A 85 10.55 25.37 -9.17
CA GLY A 85 11.19 24.22 -9.76
C GLY A 85 10.30 23.51 -10.76
N VAL A 86 10.92 23.10 -11.87
CA VAL A 86 10.32 22.18 -12.84
C VAL A 86 11.27 21.03 -12.98
N MET A 87 10.82 19.80 -12.69
CA MET A 87 11.66 18.62 -12.85
C MET A 87 10.90 17.50 -13.57
N ILE A 88 11.64 16.64 -14.25
CA ILE A 88 11.15 15.47 -14.93
C ILE A 88 11.69 14.24 -14.23
N VAL A 89 10.80 13.34 -13.82
CA VAL A 89 11.13 12.14 -13.07
C VAL A 89 10.54 10.92 -13.74
N ASP A 90 11.35 9.88 -13.89
CA ASP A 90 10.88 8.54 -14.19
C ASP A 90 10.74 7.76 -12.88
N THR A 91 9.64 7.06 -12.76
CA THR A 91 9.39 6.16 -11.63
C THR A 91 9.08 4.77 -12.18
N GLU A 92 9.79 3.77 -11.69
CA GLU A 92 9.58 2.37 -12.02
C GLU A 92 8.95 1.67 -10.82
N VAL A 93 7.88 0.91 -11.07
CA VAL A 93 7.16 0.14 -10.05
C VAL A 93 6.98 -1.31 -10.50
N ASP A 94 7.00 -2.23 -9.54
CA ASP A 94 6.76 -3.64 -9.77
C ASP A 94 5.26 -4.01 -9.83
N ALA A 95 4.99 -5.30 -10.00
CA ALA A 95 3.62 -5.84 -10.05
C ALA A 95 2.80 -5.61 -8.77
N GLN A 96 3.45 -5.33 -7.65
CA GLN A 96 2.83 -5.05 -6.36
C GLN A 96 2.72 -3.55 -6.07
N GLY A 97 3.19 -2.70 -7.00
CA GLY A 97 3.20 -1.25 -6.83
C GLY A 97 4.38 -0.75 -5.97
N GLN A 98 5.36 -1.61 -5.68
CA GLN A 98 6.56 -1.18 -4.96
C GLN A 98 7.48 -0.40 -5.91
N ILE A 99 8.08 0.66 -5.40
CA ILE A 99 9.01 1.47 -6.18
C ILE A 99 10.33 0.74 -6.32
N LEU A 100 10.70 0.44 -7.56
CA LEU A 100 11.99 -0.16 -7.91
C LEU A 100 13.05 0.92 -8.10
N ASP A 101 12.73 1.98 -8.84
CA ASP A 101 13.66 3.09 -9.10
C ASP A 101 12.92 4.43 -9.22
N VAL A 102 13.63 5.52 -8.88
CA VAL A 102 13.18 6.90 -9.08
C VAL A 102 14.36 7.66 -9.68
N ARG A 103 14.26 7.98 -10.96
CA ARG A 103 15.33 8.64 -11.72
C ARG A 103 14.95 10.04 -12.13
N VAL A 104 15.79 10.99 -11.75
CA VAL A 104 15.64 12.38 -12.19
C VAL A 104 16.20 12.50 -13.60
N ARG A 105 15.33 12.71 -14.60
CA ARG A 105 15.73 12.96 -16.00
C ARG A 105 16.16 14.41 -16.23
N ARG A 106 15.43 15.33 -15.62
CA ARG A 106 15.73 16.76 -15.66
C ARG A 106 15.70 17.32 -14.25
N PRO A 107 16.85 17.77 -13.73
CA PRO A 107 16.89 18.39 -12.42
C PRO A 107 16.21 19.77 -12.44
N PRO A 108 15.63 20.21 -11.32
CA PRO A 108 15.07 21.56 -11.18
C PRO A 108 16.16 22.60 -11.06
N ALA A 109 15.82 23.88 -11.32
CA ALA A 109 16.75 24.99 -11.15
C ALA A 109 17.15 25.21 -9.67
N ALA A 110 16.22 24.98 -8.74
CA ALA A 110 16.48 25.01 -7.30
C ALA A 110 16.93 23.60 -6.84
N PRO A 111 18.20 23.42 -6.43
CA PRO A 111 18.77 22.09 -6.21
C PRO A 111 18.11 21.31 -5.07
N GLU A 112 17.54 21.99 -4.07
CA GLU A 112 16.83 21.39 -2.95
C GLU A 112 15.50 20.73 -3.34
N VAL A 113 14.89 21.13 -4.45
CA VAL A 113 13.61 20.59 -4.93
C VAL A 113 13.76 19.12 -5.37
N GLY A 114 14.89 18.78 -5.98
CA GLY A 114 15.14 17.43 -6.48
C GLY A 114 15.03 16.35 -5.39
N PRO A 115 15.87 16.39 -4.36
CA PRO A 115 15.82 15.45 -3.24
C PRO A 115 14.45 15.44 -2.53
N TRP A 116 13.81 16.60 -2.40
CA TRP A 116 12.49 16.69 -1.78
C TRP A 116 11.41 15.96 -2.57
N VAL A 117 11.34 16.16 -3.90
CA VAL A 117 10.37 15.44 -4.75
C VAL A 117 10.64 13.93 -4.73
N VAL A 118 11.89 13.50 -4.85
CA VAL A 118 12.25 12.07 -4.79
C VAL A 118 11.81 11.46 -3.46
N ALA A 119 12.01 12.16 -2.35
CA ALA A 119 11.57 11.71 -1.03
C ALA A 119 10.04 11.61 -0.95
N MET A 120 9.30 12.55 -1.54
CA MET A 120 7.83 12.50 -1.61
C MET A 120 7.35 11.29 -2.42
N ILE A 121 7.92 11.04 -3.60
CA ILE A 121 7.58 9.88 -4.42
C ILE A 121 7.80 8.59 -3.62
N ARG A 122 8.97 8.41 -3.02
CA ARG A 122 9.29 7.22 -2.22
C ARG A 122 8.36 7.03 -1.03
N LYS A 123 7.99 8.12 -0.35
CA LYS A 123 7.08 8.09 0.79
C LYS A 123 5.63 7.81 0.40
N ALA A 124 5.22 8.15 -0.82
CA ALA A 124 3.89 7.86 -1.33
C ALA A 124 3.68 6.37 -1.65
N GLY A 125 4.75 5.59 -1.76
CA GLY A 125 4.64 4.15 -2.01
C GLY A 125 3.93 3.38 -0.87
N PRO A 126 3.34 2.22 -1.17
CA PRO A 126 3.24 1.61 -2.49
C PRO A 126 2.23 2.33 -3.41
N PHE A 127 2.50 2.32 -4.70
CA PHE A 127 1.61 2.82 -5.73
C PHE A 127 0.51 1.81 -6.08
N PRO A 128 -0.54 2.21 -6.83
CA PRO A 128 -1.50 1.25 -7.35
C PRO A 128 -0.79 0.15 -8.16
N ALA A 129 -1.05 -1.11 -7.82
CA ALA A 129 -0.42 -2.23 -8.51
C ALA A 129 -0.81 -2.23 -10.00
N PRO A 130 0.15 -2.27 -10.95
CA PRO A 130 -0.12 -2.28 -12.38
C PRO A 130 -0.58 -3.67 -12.84
N ALA A 131 -1.83 -4.06 -12.50
CA ALA A 131 -2.34 -5.42 -12.62
C ALA A 131 -2.23 -5.98 -14.05
N LYS A 132 -2.43 -5.15 -15.08
CA LYS A 132 -2.38 -5.58 -16.48
C LYS A 132 -0.99 -5.49 -17.10
N LEU A 133 -0.08 -4.71 -16.49
CA LEU A 133 1.24 -4.45 -17.04
C LEU A 133 2.34 -5.33 -16.40
N GLY A 134 2.05 -5.89 -15.20
CA GLY A 134 3.03 -6.62 -14.41
C GLY A 134 4.14 -5.75 -13.83
N LYS A 135 4.50 -4.67 -14.49
CA LYS A 135 5.35 -3.56 -14.02
C LYS A 135 5.03 -2.32 -14.86
N ALA A 136 5.31 -1.15 -14.34
CA ALA A 136 5.12 0.09 -15.07
C ALA A 136 6.31 1.03 -14.91
N VAL A 137 6.63 1.75 -15.99
CA VAL A 137 7.59 2.85 -15.99
C VAL A 137 6.86 4.08 -16.50
N TYR A 138 6.79 5.11 -15.70
CA TYR A 138 6.12 6.33 -16.11
C TYR A 138 6.98 7.56 -15.83
N THR A 139 6.81 8.56 -16.69
CA THR A 139 7.49 9.86 -16.59
C THR A 139 6.49 10.92 -16.16
N ASP A 140 6.79 11.67 -15.13
CA ASP A 140 5.96 12.78 -14.69
C ASP A 140 6.74 14.09 -14.60
N ILE A 141 6.05 15.22 -14.86
CA ILE A 141 6.63 16.55 -14.73
C ILE A 141 6.05 17.20 -13.48
N TRP A 142 6.94 17.50 -12.56
CA TRP A 142 6.64 18.17 -11.31
C TRP A 142 6.80 19.67 -11.45
N LEU A 143 5.71 20.40 -11.26
CA LEU A 143 5.66 21.84 -11.24
C LEU A 143 5.61 22.32 -9.79
N VAL A 144 6.69 22.88 -9.29
CA VAL A 144 6.83 23.23 -7.87
C VAL A 144 6.79 24.73 -7.69
N HIS A 145 5.91 25.19 -6.81
CA HIS A 145 5.80 26.57 -6.41
C HIS A 145 6.67 26.85 -5.17
N LYS A 146 7.11 28.10 -4.98
CA LYS A 146 7.94 28.52 -3.83
C LYS A 146 7.31 28.27 -2.46
N SER A 147 5.99 28.08 -2.39
CA SER A 147 5.29 27.71 -1.13
C SER A 147 5.49 26.24 -0.73
N GLY A 148 6.14 25.42 -1.56
CA GLY A 148 6.24 23.98 -1.39
C GLY A 148 4.99 23.22 -1.84
N ASN A 149 4.03 23.91 -2.49
CA ASN A 149 2.94 23.26 -3.17
C ASN A 149 3.34 22.91 -4.60
N PHE A 150 2.71 21.88 -5.16
CA PHE A 150 3.06 21.38 -6.49
C PHE A 150 1.83 21.03 -7.32
N GLN A 151 2.04 20.88 -8.60
CA GLN A 151 1.13 20.21 -9.54
C GLN A 151 1.94 19.21 -10.38
N LEU A 152 1.25 18.19 -10.88
CA LEU A 152 1.75 17.30 -11.92
C LEU A 152 1.08 17.68 -13.24
N ASP A 153 1.85 17.80 -14.32
CA ASP A 153 1.30 18.21 -15.62
C ASP A 153 0.26 17.21 -16.15
N THR A 154 0.36 15.96 -15.74
CA THR A 154 -0.60 14.90 -16.07
C THR A 154 -2.04 15.21 -15.64
N LEU A 155 -2.23 16.03 -14.60
CA LEU A 155 -3.54 16.37 -14.01
C LEU A 155 -3.84 17.89 -14.05
N THR A 156 -3.09 18.67 -14.82
CA THR A 156 -3.29 20.12 -14.98
C THR A 156 -4.12 20.48 -16.21
#